data_af2fdaddb4bd5c7efd76588de9b32499
#
_entry.id   af2fdaddb4bd5c7efd76588de9b32499
#
_cell.length_a   1.000
_cell.length_b   1.000
_cell.length_c   1.000
_cell.angle_alpha   90.00
_cell.angle_beta   90.00
_cell.angle_gamma   90.00
#
_symmetry.space_group_name_H-M   'P 1'
#
loop_
_entity.id
_entity.type
_entity.pdbx_description
1 polymer ?
#
loop_
_entity_poly.entity_id
_entity_poly.type
_entity_poly.pdbx_seq_one_letter_code
_entity_poly.pdbx_strand_id
1 'polypeptide(L)'
;YLYYKSDYNGKDNGGLIRSQGLAIADNPMGPFKKYELNPIISSGHETLFFRFKQGIASIMAKDGHENNTIQYSEDGKNFKVASICAMMPIASGLYDPDAFTDVPFANGITWGISHYNLWGRNRRSILLRFDCDLSIDFNDPEMKKNDVPFSLEELYRRGLTKKQKEIILKRDRIK
;
A
#
# COMPACT_ATOMS: atom_id res chain seq x y z
N TYR A 1 -3.04 9.23 11.37
CA TYR A 1 -3.40 8.16 10.43
C TYR A 1 -2.99 6.83 11.04
N LEU A 2 -3.91 5.87 11.05
CA LEU A 2 -3.69 4.48 11.43
C LEU A 2 -4.00 3.61 10.22
N TYR A 3 -2.96 3.06 9.60
CA TYR A 3 -3.12 2.07 8.53
C TYR A 3 -3.28 0.69 9.16
N TYR A 4 -4.22 -0.08 8.65
CA TYR A 4 -4.48 -1.42 9.18
C TYR A 4 -4.84 -2.39 8.06
N LYS A 5 -4.45 -3.62 8.26
CA LYS A 5 -4.83 -4.74 7.41
C LYS A 5 -6.18 -5.32 7.85
N SER A 6 -7.02 -5.64 6.89
CA SER A 6 -8.29 -6.31 7.12
C SER A 6 -8.59 -7.29 6.01
N ASP A 7 -9.23 -8.40 6.36
CA ASP A 7 -9.81 -9.28 5.37
C ASP A 7 -11.10 -8.63 4.86
N TYR A 8 -11.14 -8.38 3.56
CA TYR A 8 -12.36 -7.91 2.93
C TYR A 8 -13.18 -9.12 2.46
N ASN A 9 -14.22 -9.41 3.19
CA ASN A 9 -15.15 -10.50 2.91
C ASN A 9 -16.35 -10.01 2.07
N GLY A 10 -16.08 -9.32 0.97
CA GLY A 10 -17.10 -8.87 0.04
C GLY A 10 -17.48 -9.98 -0.91
N LYS A 11 -18.75 -10.33 -0.97
CA LYS A 11 -19.31 -11.28 -1.94
C LYS A 11 -19.02 -10.89 -3.40
N ASP A 12 -18.77 -9.61 -3.63
CA ASP A 12 -18.53 -9.03 -4.96
C ASP A 12 -17.12 -9.31 -5.50
N ASN A 13 -16.20 -9.83 -4.68
CA ASN A 13 -14.78 -9.99 -5.03
C ASN A 13 -14.33 -11.44 -5.21
N GLY A 14 -15.23 -12.39 -5.16
CA GLY A 14 -14.91 -13.79 -5.43
C GLY A 14 -13.98 -14.46 -4.42
N GLY A 15 -13.73 -13.85 -3.26
CA GLY A 15 -12.87 -14.46 -2.23
C GLY A 15 -12.35 -13.49 -1.17
N LEU A 16 -11.64 -14.04 -0.19
CA LEU A 16 -10.93 -13.29 0.83
C LEU A 16 -9.72 -12.57 0.20
N ILE A 17 -9.83 -11.28 -0.01
CA ILE A 17 -8.70 -10.43 -0.38
C ILE A 17 -8.34 -9.59 0.83
N ARG A 18 -7.10 -9.71 1.28
CA ARG A 18 -6.56 -8.82 2.29
C ARG A 18 -6.36 -7.44 1.69
N SER A 19 -6.81 -6.45 2.42
CA SER A 19 -6.85 -5.06 1.97
C SER A 19 -6.32 -4.14 3.05
N GLN A 20 -5.92 -2.96 2.66
CA GLN A 20 -5.44 -1.95 3.59
C GLN A 20 -6.53 -0.91 3.84
N GLY A 21 -6.80 -0.67 5.10
CA GLY A 21 -7.71 0.35 5.55
C GLY A 21 -6.97 1.50 6.23
N LEU A 22 -7.66 2.62 6.33
CA LEU A 22 -7.23 3.82 7.03
C LEU A 22 -8.25 4.19 8.09
N ALA A 23 -7.77 4.55 9.28
CA ALA A 23 -8.55 5.27 10.28
C ALA A 23 -7.83 6.56 10.68
N ILE A 24 -8.58 7.59 10.96
CA ILE A 24 -8.08 8.95 11.20
C ILE A 24 -8.52 9.41 12.58
N ALA A 25 -7.61 10.04 13.30
CA ALA A 25 -7.88 10.72 14.54
C ALA A 25 -7.10 12.03 14.62
N ASP A 26 -7.61 12.97 15.39
CA ASP A 26 -6.92 14.24 15.70
C ASP A 26 -5.86 14.08 16.79
N ASN A 27 -5.89 12.94 17.49
CA ASN A 27 -5.05 12.63 18.64
C ASN A 27 -4.52 11.20 18.53
N PRO A 28 -3.23 10.94 18.85
CA PRO A 28 -2.66 9.59 18.81
C PRO A 28 -3.38 8.56 19.69
N MET A 29 -4.08 9.00 20.72
CA MET A 29 -4.89 8.14 21.59
C MET A 29 -6.29 7.87 21.03
N GLY A 30 -6.66 8.47 19.90
CA GLY A 30 -7.98 8.38 19.30
C GLY A 30 -9.00 9.36 19.87
N PRO A 31 -10.30 9.14 19.64
CA PRO A 31 -10.88 7.99 18.95
C PRO A 31 -10.60 7.99 17.45
N PHE A 32 -10.22 6.84 16.93
CA PHE A 32 -9.99 6.66 15.49
C PHE A 32 -11.32 6.40 14.76
N LYS A 33 -11.57 7.14 13.70
CA LYS A 33 -12.71 6.96 12.81
C LYS A 33 -12.24 6.33 11.51
N LYS A 34 -12.90 5.25 11.10
CA LYS A 34 -12.61 4.61 9.81
C LYS A 34 -12.87 5.58 8.66
N TYR A 35 -11.91 5.67 7.75
CA TYR A 35 -12.07 6.45 6.55
C TYR A 35 -13.17 5.86 5.68
N GLU A 36 -14.04 6.72 5.14
CA GLU A 36 -15.26 6.28 4.45
C GLU A 36 -15.00 5.57 3.11
N LEU A 37 -13.85 5.85 2.48
CA LEU A 37 -13.45 5.24 1.22
C LEU A 37 -12.59 3.97 1.40
N ASN A 38 -12.61 3.37 2.59
CA ASN A 38 -11.93 2.09 2.79
C ASN A 38 -12.54 0.96 1.92
N PRO A 39 -11.71 0.02 1.46
CA PRO A 39 -10.26 -0.03 1.59
C PRO A 39 -9.56 1.02 0.73
N ILE A 40 -8.47 1.60 1.24
CA ILE A 40 -7.64 2.54 0.46
C ILE A 40 -6.76 1.83 -0.57
N ILE A 41 -6.40 0.57 -0.29
CA ILE A 41 -5.71 -0.33 -1.22
C ILE A 41 -6.39 -1.69 -1.12
N SER A 42 -6.85 -2.22 -2.26
CA SER A 42 -7.59 -3.50 -2.31
C SER A 42 -6.66 -4.70 -2.49
N SER A 43 -5.50 -4.67 -1.85
CA SER A 43 -4.45 -5.68 -2.00
C SER A 43 -3.54 -5.69 -0.77
N GLY A 44 -2.67 -6.70 -0.71
CA GLY A 44 -1.55 -6.76 0.22
C GLY A 44 -1.83 -7.49 1.52
N HIS A 45 -1.15 -8.62 1.68
CA HIS A 45 -1.09 -9.35 2.95
C HIS A 45 0.05 -8.84 3.85
N GLU A 46 1.20 -8.65 3.25
CA GLU A 46 2.41 -8.16 3.88
C GLU A 46 2.65 -6.74 3.36
N THR A 47 2.09 -5.76 4.05
CA THR A 47 2.13 -4.37 3.61
C THR A 47 2.84 -3.53 4.64
N LEU A 48 3.66 -2.63 4.17
CA LEU A 48 4.42 -1.69 4.97
C LEU A 48 4.14 -0.29 4.48
N PHE A 49 3.91 0.63 5.40
CA PHE A 49 3.76 2.05 5.14
C PHE A 49 4.91 2.80 5.81
N PHE A 50 5.48 3.76 5.10
CA PHE A 50 6.55 4.61 5.61
C PHE A 50 6.49 5.99 4.98
N ARG A 51 7.08 6.96 5.65
CA ARG A 51 7.18 8.32 5.12
C ARG A 51 8.18 8.36 3.97
N PHE A 52 7.82 9.03 2.89
CA PHE A 52 8.71 9.25 1.75
C PHE A 52 8.37 10.56 1.06
N LYS A 53 9.39 11.39 0.83
CA LYS A 53 9.19 12.77 0.38
C LYS A 53 8.19 13.46 1.33
N GLN A 54 7.22 14.19 0.81
CA GLN A 54 6.17 14.82 1.60
C GLN A 54 4.95 13.92 1.88
N GLY A 55 4.96 12.71 1.39
CA GLY A 55 3.83 11.78 1.47
C GLY A 55 4.16 10.47 2.17
N ILE A 56 3.39 9.47 1.81
CA ILE A 56 3.48 8.11 2.31
C ILE A 56 3.72 7.15 1.15
N ALA A 57 4.73 6.32 1.27
CA ALA A 57 4.94 5.18 0.38
C ALA A 57 4.50 3.88 1.06
N SER A 58 4.20 2.88 0.25
CA SER A 58 3.92 1.53 0.74
C SER A 58 4.59 0.47 -0.12
N ILE A 59 5.04 -0.59 0.52
CA ILE A 59 5.47 -1.83 -0.13
C ILE A 59 4.33 -2.83 0.02
N MET A 60 3.86 -3.34 -1.11
CA MET A 60 2.74 -4.28 -1.20
C MET A 60 3.25 -5.66 -1.60
N ALA A 61 3.22 -6.60 -0.68
CA ALA A 61 3.58 -7.98 -0.96
C ALA A 61 2.39 -8.91 -0.70
N LYS A 62 2.30 -9.97 -1.51
CA LYS A 62 1.25 -11.00 -1.46
C LYS A 62 -0.18 -10.46 -1.58
N ASP A 63 -1.05 -11.31 -2.02
CA ASP A 63 -2.50 -11.15 -2.16
C ASP A 63 -2.95 -9.97 -3.04
N GLY A 64 -3.97 -10.24 -3.84
CA GLY A 64 -4.66 -9.25 -4.66
C GLY A 64 -3.91 -8.87 -5.94
N HIS A 65 -4.53 -8.01 -6.71
CA HIS A 65 -4.06 -7.62 -8.04
C HIS A 65 -2.90 -6.63 -8.01
N GLU A 66 -2.71 -5.94 -6.89
CA GLU A 66 -1.66 -4.93 -6.71
C GLU A 66 -0.47 -5.47 -5.91
N ASN A 67 -0.35 -6.80 -5.82
CA ASN A 67 0.81 -7.39 -5.18
C ASN A 67 2.11 -7.06 -5.95
N ASN A 68 3.23 -7.11 -5.24
CA ASN A 68 4.54 -6.79 -5.77
C ASN A 68 4.64 -5.36 -6.35
N THR A 69 3.93 -4.41 -5.74
CA THR A 69 4.01 -3.01 -6.11
C THR A 69 4.57 -2.14 -4.97
N ILE A 70 5.21 -1.07 -5.36
CA ILE A 70 5.46 0.09 -4.50
C ILE A 70 4.42 1.13 -4.89
N GLN A 71 3.72 1.66 -3.90
CA GLN A 71 2.70 2.70 -4.11
C GLN A 71 3.08 3.95 -3.34
N TYR A 72 2.62 5.09 -3.83
CA TYR A 72 2.86 6.38 -3.22
C TYR A 72 1.58 7.20 -3.15
N SER A 73 1.46 7.99 -2.09
CA SER A 73 0.36 8.91 -1.87
C SER A 73 0.87 10.20 -1.24
N GLU A 74 0.55 11.34 -1.83
CA GLU A 74 0.89 12.65 -1.28
C GLU A 74 0.06 12.98 -0.03
N ASP A 75 -1.19 12.53 0.02
CA ASP A 75 -2.14 12.81 1.09
C ASP A 75 -2.31 11.68 2.09
N GLY A 76 -1.62 10.55 1.87
CA GLY A 76 -1.73 9.34 2.67
C GLY A 76 -3.09 8.63 2.56
N LYS A 77 -3.91 8.97 1.59
CA LYS A 77 -5.25 8.39 1.37
C LYS A 77 -5.42 7.80 -0.02
N ASN A 78 -4.90 8.50 -1.04
CA ASN A 78 -5.02 8.15 -2.43
C ASN A 78 -3.69 7.60 -2.95
N PHE A 79 -3.57 6.28 -2.95
CA PHE A 79 -2.36 5.58 -3.37
C PHE A 79 -2.36 5.30 -4.87
N LYS A 80 -1.21 5.52 -5.50
CA LYS A 80 -0.94 5.21 -6.91
C LYS A 80 0.23 4.25 -6.99
N VAL A 81 0.15 3.29 -7.88
CA VAL A 81 1.28 2.42 -8.18
C VAL A 81 2.41 3.27 -8.76
N ALA A 82 3.54 3.28 -8.08
CA ALA A 82 4.75 3.98 -8.50
C ALA A 82 5.74 3.01 -9.19
N SER A 83 5.78 1.75 -8.76
CA SER A 83 6.65 0.73 -9.34
C SER A 83 6.04 -0.65 -9.22
N ILE A 84 6.38 -1.52 -10.18
CA ILE A 84 6.06 -2.94 -10.16
C ILE A 84 7.39 -3.69 -10.03
N CYS A 85 7.51 -4.53 -9.01
CA CYS A 85 8.72 -5.26 -8.72
C CYS A 85 8.57 -6.74 -9.07
N ALA A 86 9.58 -7.32 -9.71
CA ALA A 86 9.61 -8.75 -10.01
C ALA A 86 9.66 -9.61 -8.74
N MET A 87 10.37 -9.14 -7.73
CA MET A 87 10.44 -9.74 -6.40
C MET A 87 10.28 -8.65 -5.34
N MET A 88 9.48 -8.94 -4.32
CA MET A 88 9.25 -8.05 -3.20
C MET A 88 9.71 -8.76 -1.91
N PRO A 89 10.47 -8.09 -1.03
CA PRO A 89 10.74 -8.64 0.27
C PRO A 89 9.43 -8.84 1.04
N ILE A 90 9.31 -10.00 1.66
CA ILE A 90 8.25 -10.22 2.64
C ILE A 90 8.74 -9.54 3.91
N ALA A 91 8.50 -8.23 3.98
CA ALA A 91 9.11 -7.41 5.00
C ALA A 91 8.30 -7.49 6.30
N SER A 92 8.99 -7.75 7.38
CA SER A 92 8.44 -7.73 8.73
C SER A 92 8.86 -6.50 9.53
N GLY A 93 9.84 -5.75 9.05
CA GLY A 93 10.29 -4.51 9.66
C GLY A 93 11.16 -3.68 8.73
N LEU A 94 10.95 -2.39 8.75
CA LEU A 94 11.69 -1.41 7.97
C LEU A 94 12.57 -0.57 8.89
N TYR A 95 13.74 -0.20 8.42
CA TYR A 95 14.50 0.89 9.01
C TYR A 95 14.15 2.18 8.26
N ASP A 96 13.42 3.05 8.93
CA ASP A 96 13.07 4.39 8.47
C ASP A 96 13.80 5.40 9.38
N PRO A 97 14.85 6.05 8.91
CA PRO A 97 15.62 7.00 9.74
C PRO A 97 14.81 8.21 10.14
N ASP A 98 13.76 8.53 9.40
CA ASP A 98 12.92 9.71 9.61
C ASP A 98 11.62 9.40 10.37
N ALA A 99 11.41 8.15 10.82
CA ALA A 99 10.14 7.68 11.40
C ALA A 99 9.67 8.49 12.62
N PHE A 100 10.61 9.04 13.41
CA PHE A 100 10.32 9.78 14.63
C PHE A 100 10.77 11.25 14.55
N THR A 101 10.85 11.78 13.34
CA THR A 101 11.23 13.17 13.09
C THR A 101 10.06 13.96 12.52
N ASP A 102 10.10 15.28 12.69
CA ASP A 102 9.14 16.20 12.10
C ASP A 102 9.62 16.80 10.78
N VAL A 103 10.58 16.14 10.11
CA VAL A 103 11.08 16.62 8.83
C VAL A 103 9.94 16.67 7.81
N PRO A 104 9.78 17.76 7.06
CA PRO A 104 8.71 17.90 6.08
C PRO A 104 8.95 17.03 4.84
N PHE A 105 10.20 16.59 4.64
CA PHE A 105 10.61 15.77 3.51
C PHE A 105 11.42 14.57 4.02
N ALA A 106 10.81 13.40 4.00
CA ALA A 106 11.43 12.18 4.48
C ALA A 106 12.19 11.44 3.37
N ASN A 107 13.36 10.88 3.72
CA ASN A 107 14.17 10.10 2.79
C ASN A 107 13.60 8.69 2.53
N GLY A 108 12.71 8.24 3.39
CA GLY A 108 12.16 6.90 3.35
C GLY A 108 13.09 5.83 3.91
N ILE A 109 12.87 4.61 3.50
CA ILE A 109 13.62 3.46 4.00
C ILE A 109 14.91 3.25 3.23
N THR A 110 15.94 2.73 3.90
CA THR A 110 17.21 2.36 3.28
C THR A 110 17.47 0.86 3.34
N TRP A 111 16.93 0.19 4.33
CA TRP A 111 17.00 -1.26 4.49
C TRP A 111 15.89 -1.78 5.39
N GLY A 112 15.77 -3.09 5.45
CA GLY A 112 14.82 -3.74 6.34
C GLY A 112 15.17 -5.21 6.57
N ILE A 113 14.37 -5.83 7.44
CA ILE A 113 14.43 -7.27 7.71
C ILE A 113 13.19 -7.90 7.11
N SER A 114 13.39 -8.89 6.28
CA SER A 114 12.32 -9.74 5.77
C SER A 114 12.48 -11.16 6.31
N HIS A 115 11.45 -11.96 6.17
CA HIS A 115 11.54 -13.38 6.43
C HIS A 115 11.40 -14.17 5.13
N TYR A 116 12.07 -15.31 5.07
CA TYR A 116 11.93 -16.26 3.98
C TYR A 116 11.62 -17.64 4.54
N ASN A 117 10.61 -18.28 4.01
CA ASN A 117 10.21 -19.62 4.44
C ASN A 117 10.90 -20.65 3.56
N LEU A 118 11.81 -21.41 4.14
CA LEU A 118 12.40 -22.58 3.48
C LEU A 118 11.35 -23.70 3.44
N TRP A 119 11.02 -24.12 2.22
CA TRP A 119 10.11 -25.23 1.98
C TRP A 119 10.85 -26.57 2.13
N GLY A 120 10.25 -27.53 2.83
CA GLY A 120 10.80 -28.85 3.03
C GLY A 120 10.26 -29.51 4.30
N ARG A 121 10.80 -30.67 4.66
CA ARG A 121 10.40 -31.43 5.86
C ARG A 121 10.54 -30.65 7.16
N ASN A 122 11.51 -29.72 7.20
CA ASN A 122 11.73 -28.81 8.32
C ASN A 122 11.44 -27.38 7.84
N ARG A 123 10.17 -27.01 7.76
CA ARG A 123 9.77 -25.61 7.47
C ARG A 123 10.42 -24.67 8.47
N ARG A 124 11.36 -23.89 8.02
CA ARG A 124 12.06 -22.87 8.83
C ARG A 124 11.89 -21.54 8.19
N SER A 125 11.58 -20.55 9.01
CA SER A 125 11.68 -19.14 8.60
C SER A 125 13.09 -18.66 8.94
N ILE A 126 13.73 -18.01 8.00
CA ILE A 126 15.00 -17.31 8.20
C ILE A 126 14.76 -15.82 8.04
N LEU A 127 15.51 -15.03 8.80
CA LEU A 127 15.50 -13.60 8.66
C LEU A 127 16.57 -13.19 7.63
N LEU A 128 16.17 -12.33 6.71
CA LEU A 128 17.03 -11.80 5.68
C LEU A 128 17.00 -10.27 5.74
N ARG A 129 18.16 -9.66 5.65
CA ARG A 129 18.27 -8.24 5.39
C ARG A 129 18.01 -8.00 3.91
N PHE A 130 17.30 -6.95 3.60
CA PHE A 130 17.22 -6.36 2.26
C PHE A 130 17.63 -4.90 2.32
N ASP A 131 18.22 -4.41 1.26
CA ASP A 131 18.53 -3.01 1.06
C ASP A 131 17.55 -2.43 0.05
N CYS A 132 17.23 -1.15 0.22
CA CYS A 132 16.26 -0.44 -0.60
C CYS A 132 16.88 0.86 -1.10
N ASP A 133 16.87 1.05 -2.39
CA ASP A 133 17.25 2.31 -3.02
C ASP A 133 15.98 3.02 -3.50
N LEU A 134 15.65 4.11 -2.83
CA LEU A 134 14.52 4.97 -3.17
C LEU A 134 14.94 6.21 -3.96
N SER A 135 16.12 6.20 -4.59
CA SER A 135 16.56 7.28 -5.47
C SER A 135 15.74 7.39 -6.75
N ILE A 136 14.84 6.43 -6.99
CA ILE A 136 13.92 6.44 -8.11
C ILE A 136 13.03 7.67 -8.04
N ASP A 137 13.08 8.50 -9.07
CA ASP A 137 12.19 9.64 -9.19
C ASP A 137 10.79 9.19 -9.62
N PHE A 138 9.83 9.30 -8.71
CA PHE A 138 8.42 9.02 -9.01
C PHE A 138 7.83 9.94 -10.09
N ASN A 139 8.48 11.05 -10.39
CA ASN A 139 8.09 11.93 -11.48
C ASN A 139 8.79 11.60 -12.80
N ASP A 140 9.67 10.59 -12.82
CA ASP A 140 10.30 10.14 -14.04
C ASP A 140 9.24 9.74 -15.06
N PRO A 141 9.26 10.29 -16.29
CA PRO A 141 8.33 9.92 -17.36
C PRO A 141 8.34 8.43 -17.68
N GLU A 142 9.46 7.75 -17.52
CA GLU A 142 9.56 6.30 -17.72
C GLU A 142 8.79 5.53 -16.64
N MET A 143 8.77 6.01 -15.41
CA MET A 143 7.95 5.45 -14.34
C MET A 143 6.46 5.68 -14.59
N LYS A 144 6.08 6.83 -15.16
CA LYS A 144 4.69 7.14 -15.53
C LYS A 144 4.15 6.26 -16.66
N LYS A 145 5.01 5.70 -17.49
CA LYS A 145 4.59 4.72 -18.49
C LYS A 145 4.02 3.44 -17.86
N ASN A 146 4.39 3.16 -16.61
CA ASN A 146 3.86 2.04 -15.83
C ASN A 146 2.61 2.43 -15.01
N ASP A 147 2.23 3.70 -14.98
CA ASP A 147 0.92 4.14 -14.51
C ASP A 147 -0.12 3.62 -15.53
N VAL A 148 -0.60 2.43 -15.29
CA VAL A 148 -1.69 1.88 -16.07
C VAL A 148 -2.93 2.74 -15.81
N PRO A 149 -3.44 3.47 -16.81
CA PRO A 149 -4.68 4.20 -16.64
C PRO A 149 -5.79 3.17 -16.42
N PHE A 150 -6.27 3.07 -15.20
CA PHE A 150 -7.34 2.16 -14.88
C PHE A 150 -8.62 2.61 -15.56
N SER A 151 -9.10 1.79 -16.48
CA SER A 151 -10.45 1.93 -17.00
C SER A 151 -11.47 1.73 -15.85
N LEU A 152 -12.68 2.27 -16.01
CA LEU A 152 -13.78 1.98 -15.08
C LEU A 152 -13.97 0.47 -14.87
N GLU A 153 -13.73 -0.33 -15.90
CA GLU A 153 -13.83 -1.78 -15.86
C GLU A 153 -12.76 -2.41 -14.96
N GLU A 154 -11.54 -1.86 -14.96
CA GLU A 154 -10.47 -2.29 -14.06
C GLU A 154 -10.72 -1.85 -12.62
N LEU A 155 -11.28 -0.67 -12.39
CA LEU A 155 -11.75 -0.26 -11.08
C LEU A 155 -12.84 -1.21 -10.55
N TYR A 156 -13.71 -1.71 -11.41
CA TYR A 156 -14.69 -2.72 -11.04
C TYR A 156 -14.04 -4.07 -10.71
N ARG A 157 -13.03 -4.49 -11.45
CA ARG A 157 -12.27 -5.71 -11.16
C ARG A 157 -11.46 -5.62 -9.88
N ARG A 158 -11.11 -4.42 -9.42
CA ARG A 158 -10.37 -4.18 -8.17
C ARG A 158 -11.21 -4.37 -6.90
N GLY A 159 -12.41 -4.87 -7.03
CA GLY A 159 -13.19 -5.24 -5.86
C GLY A 159 -13.71 -4.08 -5.04
N LEU A 160 -13.95 -2.93 -5.65
CA LEU A 160 -14.59 -1.80 -4.98
C LEU A 160 -15.98 -2.17 -4.47
N THR A 161 -16.32 -1.76 -3.27
CA THR A 161 -17.67 -1.88 -2.75
C THR A 161 -18.64 -1.06 -3.58
N LYS A 162 -19.93 -1.42 -3.55
CA LYS A 162 -20.97 -0.65 -4.22
C LYS A 162 -20.93 0.84 -3.82
N LYS A 163 -20.75 1.10 -2.52
CA LYS A 163 -20.64 2.46 -1.98
C LYS A 163 -19.43 3.22 -2.55
N GLN A 164 -18.28 2.58 -2.64
CA GLN A 164 -17.08 3.18 -3.23
C GLN A 164 -17.27 3.52 -4.71
N LYS A 165 -17.87 2.60 -5.47
CA LYS A 165 -18.23 2.83 -6.88
C LYS A 165 -19.15 4.05 -7.03
N GLU A 166 -20.18 4.16 -6.20
CA GLU A 166 -21.12 5.28 -6.21
C GLU A 166 -20.45 6.62 -5.90
N ILE A 167 -19.54 6.66 -4.91
CA ILE A 167 -18.78 7.86 -4.54
C ILE A 167 -17.87 8.29 -5.69
N ILE A 168 -17.14 7.35 -6.28
CA ILE A 168 -16.25 7.63 -7.41
C ILE A 168 -17.02 8.16 -8.60
N LEU A 169 -18.13 7.51 -8.95
CA LEU A 169 -19.00 7.95 -10.05
C LEU A 169 -19.60 9.34 -9.82
N LYS A 170 -19.95 9.69 -8.58
CA LYS A 170 -20.42 11.02 -8.24
C LYS A 170 -19.31 12.06 -8.42
N ARG A 171 -18.12 11.78 -7.89
CA ARG A 171 -16.95 12.66 -8.02
C ARG A 171 -16.63 12.95 -9.48
N ASP A 172 -16.64 11.94 -10.33
CA ASP A 172 -16.25 12.08 -11.74
C ASP A 172 -17.34 12.73 -12.62
N ARG A 173 -18.58 12.77 -12.14
CA ARG A 173 -19.69 13.51 -12.81
C ARG A 173 -19.71 15.00 -12.50
N ILE A 174 -18.96 15.46 -11.54
CA ILE A 174 -18.89 16.87 -11.13
C ILE A 174 -17.78 17.62 -11.89
N LYS A 175 -17.05 16.95 -12.76
CA LYS A 175 -16.13 17.55 -13.71
C LYS A 175 -16.81 17.72 -15.07
#